data_29782819e3ebd0e75e9b4860da8485a9
#
_entry.id   29782819e3ebd0e75e9b4860da8485a9
#
_cell.length_a   1.000
_cell.length_b   1.000
_cell.length_c   1.000
_cell.angle_alpha   90.00
_cell.angle_beta   90.00
_cell.angle_gamma   90.00
#
_symmetry.space_group_name_H-M   'P 1'
#
loop_
_entity.id
_entity.type
_entity.pdbx_description
1 polymer ?
#
loop_
_entity_poly.entity_id
_entity_poly.type
_entity_poly.pdbx_seq_one_letter_code
_entity_poly.pdbx_strand_id
1 'polypeptide(L)'
;ISRGDWSSDVCSSDLEKPVVELRKKIGELKEFTKNSDMDLTSEIEKLEARLEKLETDIYGNLSPWDRVQIARHPERPTTLDYIERVFTNFLELHGDRYYGDDEAIVGGIGKFDGLPVTIIGHQRGKDTKENIRRNFGMPHPEGYRKALRLMYQAEKFNRPIVCFIDTKGAYPGKAAEERGQSEAIAKNLFEMAGLKVPVICIVIGEGGSGGALALGVGNHVHMLENSTYSVISPEGAAAILWKDASLAKKAAESMRITAPDLHDLGIIDKIIPEAKGGAHKNVDVQAKGIKEILKESLQDLMPLTAEELIEHRYAKYKRIGAFSFKEQLKPEKINQ
;
A
#
# COMPACT_ATOMS: atom_id res chain seq x y z
N ILE A 1 -25.01 11.62 -6.98
CA ILE A 1 -24.33 10.42 -6.41
C ILE A 1 -24.64 10.45 -4.93
N SER A 2 -25.55 9.55 -4.48
CA SER A 2 -25.94 9.44 -3.08
C SER A 2 -24.72 9.12 -2.23
N ARG A 3 -24.63 9.70 -1.05
CA ARG A 3 -23.71 9.31 0.01
C ARG A 3 -24.04 7.85 0.39
N GLY A 4 -23.38 6.91 -0.29
CA GLY A 4 -23.40 5.54 0.15
C GLY A 4 -22.66 5.44 1.49
N ASP A 5 -23.28 4.78 2.44
CA ASP A 5 -22.72 4.46 3.75
C ASP A 5 -21.36 3.76 3.58
N TRP A 6 -20.32 4.52 3.79
CA TRP A 6 -18.93 4.02 3.86
C TRP A 6 -18.65 3.58 5.30
N SER A 7 -19.50 2.73 5.86
CA SER A 7 -19.21 2.15 7.16
C SER A 7 -18.05 1.16 7.03
N SER A 8 -16.93 1.50 7.64
CA SER A 8 -15.72 0.69 7.74
C SER A 8 -15.92 -0.65 8.48
N ASP A 9 -17.11 -0.88 9.01
CA ASP A 9 -17.39 -2.02 9.90
C ASP A 9 -17.69 -3.33 9.18
N VAL A 10 -17.81 -3.34 7.86
CA VAL A 10 -18.25 -4.54 7.12
C VAL A 10 -17.07 -5.38 6.58
N CYS A 11 -15.88 -4.83 6.42
CA CYS A 11 -14.85 -5.51 5.60
C CYS A 11 -13.82 -6.39 6.34
N SER A 12 -13.45 -6.13 7.58
CA SER A 12 -12.41 -6.92 8.26
C SER A 12 -12.96 -8.11 9.06
N SER A 13 -14.27 -8.14 9.30
CA SER A 13 -14.86 -9.06 10.24
C SER A 13 -15.16 -10.46 9.70
N ASP A 14 -15.44 -10.63 8.41
CA ASP A 14 -15.93 -11.92 7.91
C ASP A 14 -14.82 -12.95 7.68
N LEU A 15 -13.70 -12.57 7.10
CA LEU A 15 -12.55 -13.46 6.87
C LEU A 15 -11.92 -13.95 8.18
N GLU A 16 -11.74 -13.05 9.14
CA GLU A 16 -11.05 -13.35 10.41
C GLU A 16 -11.98 -13.79 11.55
N LYS A 17 -13.28 -13.64 11.40
CA LYS A 17 -14.26 -14.05 12.44
C LYS A 17 -13.96 -15.42 13.07
N PRO A 18 -13.77 -16.50 12.30
CA PRO A 18 -13.53 -17.81 12.88
C PRO A 18 -12.26 -17.89 13.71
N VAL A 19 -11.21 -17.16 13.29
CA VAL A 19 -9.91 -17.09 13.99
C VAL A 19 -10.05 -16.29 15.28
N VAL A 20 -10.72 -15.15 15.22
CA VAL A 20 -10.95 -14.26 16.37
C VAL A 20 -11.80 -14.97 17.44
N GLU A 21 -12.88 -15.63 17.04
CA GLU A 21 -13.75 -16.40 17.95
C GLU A 21 -12.99 -17.53 18.63
N LEU A 22 -12.17 -18.26 17.88
CA LEU A 22 -11.38 -19.35 18.42
C LEU A 22 -10.28 -18.86 19.38
N ARG A 23 -9.60 -17.76 19.05
CA ARG A 23 -8.62 -17.10 19.93
C ARG A 23 -9.26 -16.61 21.23
N LYS A 24 -10.44 -15.99 21.13
CA LYS A 24 -11.20 -15.54 22.31
C LYS A 24 -11.53 -16.71 23.23
N LYS A 25 -12.05 -17.81 22.67
CA LYS A 25 -12.34 -19.03 23.43
C LYS A 25 -11.12 -19.61 24.11
N ILE A 26 -9.97 -19.67 23.44
CA ILE A 26 -8.70 -20.12 24.02
C ILE A 26 -8.29 -19.18 25.18
N GLY A 27 -8.42 -17.86 25.01
CA GLY A 27 -8.13 -16.88 26.05
C GLY A 27 -9.00 -17.08 27.30
N GLU A 28 -10.31 -17.23 27.12
CA GLU A 28 -11.26 -17.48 28.19
C GLU A 28 -10.94 -18.78 28.98
N LEU A 29 -10.57 -19.85 28.25
CA LEU A 29 -10.17 -21.11 28.88
C LEU A 29 -8.86 -21.00 29.66
N LYS A 30 -7.87 -20.26 29.12
CA LYS A 30 -6.60 -20.00 29.83
C LYS A 30 -6.81 -19.20 31.12
N GLU A 31 -7.68 -18.19 31.10
CA GLU A 31 -8.04 -17.44 32.30
C GLU A 31 -8.81 -18.29 33.30
N PHE A 32 -9.73 -19.12 32.84
CA PHE A 32 -10.48 -20.04 33.70
C PHE A 32 -9.56 -21.03 34.39
N THR A 33 -8.61 -21.62 33.65
CA THR A 33 -7.61 -22.57 34.22
C THR A 33 -6.72 -21.93 35.30
N LYS A 34 -6.42 -20.63 35.17
CA LYS A 34 -5.64 -19.90 36.19
C LYS A 34 -6.41 -19.69 37.49
N ASN A 35 -7.73 -19.61 37.40
CA ASN A 35 -8.62 -19.27 38.51
C ASN A 35 -9.37 -20.50 39.09
N SER A 36 -9.12 -21.71 38.58
CA SER A 36 -9.75 -22.95 39.01
C SER A 36 -8.72 -24.08 39.08
N ASP A 37 -8.94 -25.06 39.97
CA ASP A 37 -8.09 -26.25 40.08
C ASP A 37 -8.33 -27.28 38.93
N MET A 38 -9.02 -26.89 37.89
CA MET A 38 -9.29 -27.75 36.72
C MET A 38 -8.14 -27.68 35.71
N ASP A 39 -7.54 -28.82 35.40
CA ASP A 39 -6.53 -28.94 34.35
C ASP A 39 -7.20 -29.07 32.97
N LEU A 40 -7.18 -27.99 32.20
CA LEU A 40 -7.69 -27.92 30.82
C LEU A 40 -6.57 -27.85 29.78
N THR A 41 -5.34 -28.16 30.16
CA THR A 41 -4.15 -28.05 29.30
C THR A 41 -4.33 -28.80 27.98
N SER A 42 -4.78 -30.06 28.03
CA SER A 42 -5.01 -30.89 26.84
C SER A 42 -6.07 -30.31 25.89
N GLU A 43 -7.12 -29.68 26.42
CA GLU A 43 -8.16 -29.04 25.60
C GLU A 43 -7.67 -27.74 24.96
N ILE A 44 -6.90 -26.96 25.70
CA ILE A 44 -6.26 -25.74 25.18
C ILE A 44 -5.29 -26.08 24.03
N GLU A 45 -4.43 -27.10 24.21
CA GLU A 45 -3.50 -27.56 23.17
C GLU A 45 -4.22 -28.00 21.89
N LYS A 46 -5.34 -28.72 21.99
CA LYS A 46 -6.17 -29.12 20.85
C LYS A 46 -6.77 -27.90 20.12
N LEU A 47 -7.23 -26.90 20.87
CA LEU A 47 -7.79 -25.69 20.29
C LEU A 47 -6.70 -24.81 19.64
N GLU A 48 -5.50 -24.76 20.22
CA GLU A 48 -4.35 -24.07 19.63
C GLU A 48 -3.90 -24.74 18.33
N ALA A 49 -3.81 -26.06 18.30
CA ALA A 49 -3.50 -26.82 17.08
C ALA A 49 -4.58 -26.61 15.99
N ARG A 50 -5.86 -26.55 16.39
CA ARG A 50 -6.95 -26.22 15.48
C ARG A 50 -6.86 -24.79 14.97
N LEU A 51 -6.50 -23.84 15.81
CA LEU A 51 -6.28 -22.45 15.45
C LEU A 51 -5.16 -22.31 14.43
N GLU A 52 -4.03 -22.95 14.66
CA GLU A 52 -2.89 -22.93 13.73
C GLU A 52 -3.25 -23.50 12.35
N LYS A 53 -4.00 -24.62 12.33
CA LYS A 53 -4.50 -25.19 11.08
C LYS A 53 -5.46 -24.23 10.38
N LEU A 54 -6.42 -23.68 11.10
CA LEU A 54 -7.41 -22.74 10.55
C LEU A 54 -6.72 -21.49 9.97
N GLU A 55 -5.75 -20.93 10.68
CA GLU A 55 -4.95 -19.81 10.17
C GLU A 55 -4.16 -20.18 8.92
N THR A 56 -3.58 -21.38 8.88
CA THR A 56 -2.85 -21.86 7.70
C THR A 56 -3.76 -22.03 6.50
N ASP A 57 -4.96 -22.57 6.70
CA ASP A 57 -5.95 -22.78 5.65
C ASP A 57 -6.49 -21.44 5.11
N ILE A 58 -6.79 -20.48 5.99
CA ILE A 58 -7.30 -19.15 5.60
C ILE A 58 -6.22 -18.33 4.89
N TYR A 59 -5.05 -18.16 5.53
CA TYR A 59 -4.02 -17.26 5.00
C TYR A 59 -3.14 -17.89 3.91
N GLY A 60 -3.16 -19.21 3.77
CA GLY A 60 -2.46 -19.92 2.69
C GLY A 60 -3.16 -19.82 1.32
N ASN A 61 -4.47 -19.54 1.29
CA ASN A 61 -5.29 -19.53 0.07
C ASN A 61 -6.14 -18.27 -0.07
N LEU A 62 -5.56 -17.09 0.21
CA LEU A 62 -6.25 -15.82 0.10
C LEU A 62 -6.66 -15.50 -1.35
N SER A 63 -7.95 -15.30 -1.56
CA SER A 63 -8.46 -14.75 -2.83
C SER A 63 -8.03 -13.29 -3.00
N PRO A 64 -8.08 -12.73 -4.22
CA PRO A 64 -7.83 -11.29 -4.44
C PRO A 64 -8.71 -10.39 -3.57
N TRP A 65 -9.96 -10.77 -3.34
CA TRP A 65 -10.88 -10.03 -2.46
C TRP A 65 -10.45 -10.08 -1.00
N ASP A 66 -9.98 -11.23 -0.52
CA ASP A 66 -9.48 -11.36 0.86
C ASP A 66 -8.25 -10.47 1.08
N ARG A 67 -7.35 -10.38 0.09
CA ARG A 67 -6.21 -9.44 0.13
C ARG A 67 -6.66 -7.98 0.16
N VAL A 68 -7.71 -7.61 -0.58
CA VAL A 68 -8.32 -6.27 -0.50
C VAL A 68 -8.81 -5.99 0.93
N GLN A 69 -9.46 -6.95 1.57
CA GLN A 69 -9.94 -6.79 2.94
C GLN A 69 -8.78 -6.64 3.95
N ILE A 70 -7.72 -7.45 3.81
CA ILE A 70 -6.53 -7.36 4.66
C ILE A 70 -5.80 -6.01 4.42
N ALA A 71 -5.70 -5.52 3.18
CA ALA A 71 -5.14 -4.21 2.88
C ALA A 71 -5.89 -3.06 3.60
N ARG A 72 -7.19 -3.23 3.77
CA ARG A 72 -8.10 -2.26 4.43
C ARG A 72 -8.23 -2.43 5.93
N HIS A 73 -7.59 -3.45 6.51
CA HIS A 73 -7.77 -3.76 7.92
C HIS A 73 -7.54 -2.52 8.80
N PRO A 74 -8.44 -2.19 9.76
CA PRO A 74 -8.33 -0.99 10.60
C PRO A 74 -7.02 -0.90 11.38
N GLU A 75 -6.52 -2.04 11.87
CA GLU A 75 -5.27 -2.12 12.63
C GLU A 75 -4.02 -2.28 11.75
N ARG A 76 -4.17 -2.24 10.39
CA ARG A 76 -3.01 -2.33 9.51
C ARG A 76 -2.05 -1.16 9.77
N PRO A 77 -0.75 -1.44 9.95
CA PRO A 77 0.24 -0.41 10.23
C PRO A 77 0.26 0.68 9.16
N THR A 78 0.38 1.92 9.60
CA THR A 78 0.38 3.12 8.77
C THR A 78 1.80 3.62 8.51
N THR A 79 1.94 4.65 7.69
CA THR A 79 3.23 5.28 7.41
C THR A 79 3.97 5.69 8.68
N LEU A 80 3.29 6.30 9.65
CA LEU A 80 3.91 6.71 10.92
C LEU A 80 4.41 5.51 11.73
N ASP A 81 3.70 4.37 11.73
CA ASP A 81 4.15 3.16 12.41
C ASP A 81 5.48 2.63 11.84
N TYR A 82 5.64 2.72 10.52
CA TYR A 82 6.89 2.31 9.85
C TYR A 82 7.99 3.37 10.02
N ILE A 83 7.66 4.67 9.99
CA ILE A 83 8.64 5.73 10.25
C ILE A 83 9.29 5.53 11.61
N GLU A 84 8.50 5.30 12.65
CA GLU A 84 8.99 5.11 14.02
C GLU A 84 9.95 3.92 14.18
N ARG A 85 9.73 2.83 13.38
CA ARG A 85 10.49 1.57 13.52
C ARG A 85 11.66 1.43 12.56
N VAL A 86 11.57 2.06 11.40
CA VAL A 86 12.55 1.90 10.31
C VAL A 86 13.57 3.02 10.31
N PHE A 87 13.17 4.22 10.72
CA PHE A 87 14.02 5.41 10.65
C PHE A 87 14.32 5.99 12.04
N THR A 88 15.36 6.80 12.10
CA THR A 88 15.72 7.55 13.31
C THR A 88 15.73 9.05 13.04
N ASN A 89 15.57 9.86 14.09
CA ASN A 89 15.65 11.33 14.02
C ASN A 89 14.70 11.93 12.95
N PHE A 90 13.49 11.39 12.84
CA PHE A 90 12.50 11.92 11.90
C PHE A 90 12.05 13.32 12.34
N LEU A 91 12.15 14.27 11.41
CA LEU A 91 11.64 15.64 11.52
C LEU A 91 10.56 15.83 10.48
N GLU A 92 9.32 15.92 10.89
CA GLU A 92 8.19 16.18 10.01
C GLU A 92 8.21 17.63 9.50
N LEU A 93 7.89 17.82 8.21
CA LEU A 93 7.85 19.10 7.53
C LEU A 93 6.45 19.32 6.92
N HIS A 94 5.83 20.41 7.33
CA HIS A 94 4.44 20.73 7.01
C HIS A 94 4.29 21.78 5.90
N GLY A 95 3.11 21.75 5.24
CA GLY A 95 2.63 22.75 4.31
C GLY A 95 3.24 22.70 2.92
N ASP A 96 2.46 23.13 1.94
CA ASP A 96 2.84 23.15 0.52
C ASP A 96 3.56 24.44 0.07
N ARG A 97 3.58 25.46 0.92
CA ARG A 97 4.10 26.83 0.63
C ARG A 97 3.26 27.59 -0.39
N TYR A 98 2.01 27.17 -0.59
CA TYR A 98 1.10 27.78 -1.54
C TYR A 98 -0.28 28.06 -0.91
N TYR A 99 -0.98 27.04 -0.43
CA TYR A 99 -2.31 27.14 0.14
C TYR A 99 -2.38 26.73 1.61
N GLY A 100 -1.83 25.56 1.94
CA GLY A 100 -1.96 25.05 3.29
C GLY A 100 -1.18 23.76 3.56
N ASP A 101 -1.60 23.06 4.58
CA ASP A 101 -1.13 21.71 4.88
C ASP A 101 -2.22 20.68 4.66
N ASP A 102 -1.85 19.43 4.43
CA ASP A 102 -2.76 18.29 4.38
C ASP A 102 -2.15 17.12 5.18
N GLU A 103 -2.83 16.77 6.24
CA GLU A 103 -2.39 15.71 7.16
C GLU A 103 -2.58 14.28 6.59
N ALA A 104 -3.22 14.12 5.43
CA ALA A 104 -3.28 12.87 4.70
C ALA A 104 -1.93 12.49 4.06
N ILE A 105 -1.01 13.43 3.95
CA ILE A 105 0.40 13.20 3.61
C ILE A 105 1.27 13.57 4.81
N VAL A 106 2.07 12.63 5.27
CA VAL A 106 3.18 12.85 6.20
C VAL A 106 4.47 12.88 5.40
N GLY A 107 5.36 13.83 5.69
CA GLY A 107 6.63 13.89 5.02
C GLY A 107 7.68 14.67 5.81
N GLY A 108 8.93 14.28 5.65
CA GLY A 108 10.01 14.88 6.41
C GLY A 108 11.38 14.29 6.09
N ILE A 109 12.31 14.56 6.97
CA ILE A 109 13.71 14.11 6.88
C ILE A 109 13.99 13.20 8.06
N GLY A 110 14.62 12.06 7.79
CA GLY A 110 15.05 11.12 8.82
C GLY A 110 16.39 10.49 8.46
N LYS A 111 16.81 9.51 9.24
CA LYS A 111 17.99 8.70 8.95
C LYS A 111 17.63 7.23 8.82
N PHE A 112 18.11 6.61 7.77
CA PHE A 112 18.07 5.15 7.56
C PHE A 112 19.47 4.59 7.73
N ASP A 113 19.74 3.84 8.80
CA ASP A 113 21.05 3.31 9.16
C ASP A 113 22.17 4.39 9.09
N GLY A 114 21.86 5.60 9.55
CA GLY A 114 22.78 6.76 9.54
C GLY A 114 22.73 7.61 8.26
N LEU A 115 22.23 7.08 7.14
CA LEU A 115 22.07 7.82 5.88
C LEU A 115 20.88 8.80 5.97
N PRO A 116 21.06 10.12 5.71
CA PRO A 116 19.95 11.04 5.62
C PRO A 116 19.03 10.70 4.43
N VAL A 117 17.73 10.57 4.67
CA VAL A 117 16.73 10.26 3.67
C VAL A 117 15.53 11.20 3.80
N THR A 118 14.82 11.41 2.71
CA THR A 118 13.49 12.06 2.71
C THR A 118 12.42 10.99 2.69
N ILE A 119 11.49 11.05 3.65
CA ILE A 119 10.39 10.08 3.79
C ILE A 119 9.10 10.83 3.52
N ILE A 120 8.25 10.25 2.68
CA ILE A 120 6.93 10.80 2.32
C ILE A 120 5.95 9.65 2.31
N GLY A 121 4.72 9.83 2.81
CA GLY A 121 3.75 8.76 2.71
C GLY A 121 2.33 9.21 2.99
N HIS A 122 1.39 8.43 2.47
CA HIS A 122 -0.01 8.57 2.81
C HIS A 122 -0.23 8.15 4.26
N GLN A 123 -1.03 8.91 4.97
CA GLN A 123 -1.36 8.63 6.35
C GLN A 123 -2.86 8.63 6.55
N ARG A 124 -3.40 7.50 6.96
CA ARG A 124 -4.78 7.36 7.46
C ARG A 124 -4.81 7.38 8.98
N GLY A 125 -5.96 7.61 9.57
CA GLY A 125 -6.14 7.56 11.01
C GLY A 125 -6.31 6.13 11.53
N LYS A 126 -6.11 5.96 12.83
CA LYS A 126 -6.36 4.71 13.57
C LYS A 126 -7.74 4.69 14.24
N ASP A 127 -8.35 5.85 14.40
CA ASP A 127 -9.70 6.01 14.91
C ASP A 127 -10.54 6.94 14.01
N THR A 128 -11.82 7.06 14.28
CA THR A 128 -12.75 7.87 13.48
C THR A 128 -12.35 9.35 13.45
N LYS A 129 -11.90 9.92 14.57
CA LYS A 129 -11.53 11.33 14.67
C LYS A 129 -10.28 11.62 13.86
N GLU A 130 -9.29 10.76 13.99
CA GLU A 130 -8.05 10.87 13.22
C GLU A 130 -8.29 10.63 11.72
N ASN A 131 -9.14 9.65 11.36
CA ASN A 131 -9.51 9.41 9.97
C ASN A 131 -10.18 10.64 9.33
N ILE A 132 -11.09 11.32 10.04
CA ILE A 132 -11.70 12.57 9.55
C ILE A 132 -10.62 13.64 9.35
N ARG A 133 -9.72 13.83 10.30
CA ARG A 133 -8.65 14.82 10.24
C ARG A 133 -7.70 14.57 9.07
N ARG A 134 -7.43 13.30 8.75
CA ARG A 134 -6.54 12.85 7.66
C ARG A 134 -7.28 12.51 6.37
N ASN A 135 -8.53 12.96 6.22
CA ASN A 135 -9.36 12.70 5.05
C ASN A 135 -9.40 11.21 4.64
N PHE A 136 -9.38 10.30 5.62
CA PHE A 136 -9.31 8.85 5.39
C PHE A 136 -8.11 8.41 4.52
N GLY A 137 -6.99 9.12 4.60
CA GLY A 137 -5.81 8.89 3.79
C GLY A 137 -5.95 9.35 2.34
N MET A 138 -6.94 10.17 2.03
CA MET A 138 -7.16 10.74 0.68
C MET A 138 -6.67 12.18 0.63
N PRO A 139 -5.51 12.46 0.00
CA PRO A 139 -4.95 13.80 0.00
C PRO A 139 -5.72 14.79 -0.87
N HIS A 140 -5.76 16.04 -0.40
CA HIS A 140 -6.07 17.22 -1.19
C HIS A 140 -4.84 17.67 -2.02
N PRO A 141 -4.97 18.64 -2.94
CA PRO A 141 -3.85 19.15 -3.74
C PRO A 141 -2.64 19.58 -2.92
N GLU A 142 -2.89 20.14 -1.74
CA GLU A 142 -1.85 20.60 -0.80
C GLU A 142 -0.93 19.47 -0.33
N GLY A 143 -1.48 18.25 -0.14
CA GLY A 143 -0.71 17.07 0.22
C GLY A 143 0.28 16.69 -0.89
N TYR A 144 -0.17 16.66 -2.13
CA TYR A 144 0.68 16.35 -3.29
C TYR A 144 1.73 17.42 -3.55
N ARG A 145 1.38 18.72 -3.40
CA ARG A 145 2.33 19.82 -3.53
C ARG A 145 3.36 19.79 -2.39
N LYS A 146 2.95 19.48 -1.16
CA LYS A 146 3.87 19.24 -0.04
C LYS A 146 4.86 18.12 -0.37
N ALA A 147 4.36 16.99 -0.89
CA ALA A 147 5.21 15.88 -1.30
C ALA A 147 6.24 16.31 -2.35
N LEU A 148 5.81 16.99 -3.41
CA LEU A 148 6.71 17.49 -4.46
C LEU A 148 7.75 18.45 -3.93
N ARG A 149 7.37 19.38 -3.05
CA ARG A 149 8.29 20.29 -2.39
C ARG A 149 9.40 19.56 -1.62
N LEU A 150 9.03 18.46 -0.95
CA LEU A 150 9.99 17.61 -0.23
C LEU A 150 10.90 16.82 -1.18
N MET A 151 10.36 16.38 -2.32
CA MET A 151 11.13 15.71 -3.38
C MET A 151 12.18 16.64 -3.98
N TYR A 152 11.84 17.90 -4.30
CA TYR A 152 12.80 18.90 -4.75
C TYR A 152 13.86 19.22 -3.69
N GLN A 153 13.45 19.27 -2.42
CA GLN A 153 14.42 19.45 -1.34
C GLN A 153 15.36 18.23 -1.21
N ALA A 154 14.83 17.01 -1.41
CA ALA A 154 15.64 15.80 -1.43
C ALA A 154 16.68 15.84 -2.54
N GLU A 155 16.28 16.18 -3.76
CA GLU A 155 17.18 16.32 -4.91
C GLU A 155 18.25 17.39 -4.64
N LYS A 156 17.86 18.58 -4.18
CA LYS A 156 18.80 19.67 -3.86
C LYS A 156 19.90 19.27 -2.87
N PHE A 157 19.58 18.40 -1.92
CA PHE A 157 20.51 17.95 -0.88
C PHE A 157 21.01 16.52 -1.09
N ASN A 158 20.78 15.97 -2.29
CA ASN A 158 21.21 14.63 -2.71
C ASN A 158 20.81 13.52 -1.70
N ARG A 159 19.56 13.57 -1.23
CA ARG A 159 18.99 12.55 -0.33
C ARG A 159 18.10 11.57 -1.10
N PRO A 160 18.23 10.27 -0.88
CA PRO A 160 17.25 9.29 -1.35
C PRO A 160 15.84 9.60 -0.82
N ILE A 161 14.84 9.23 -1.61
CA ILE A 161 13.43 9.42 -1.29
C ILE A 161 12.80 8.05 -1.05
N VAL A 162 12.08 7.91 0.06
CA VAL A 162 11.26 6.73 0.37
C VAL A 162 9.80 7.17 0.43
N CYS A 163 8.96 6.58 -0.43
CA CYS A 163 7.53 6.84 -0.50
C CYS A 163 6.73 5.65 0.03
N PHE A 164 5.88 5.87 1.05
CA PHE A 164 4.90 4.88 1.51
C PHE A 164 3.53 5.19 0.92
N ILE A 165 2.90 4.19 0.33
CA ILE A 165 1.62 4.34 -0.38
C ILE A 165 0.53 3.58 0.37
N ASP A 166 -0.46 4.31 0.88
CA ASP A 166 -1.66 3.76 1.52
C ASP A 166 -2.83 4.75 1.39
N THR A 167 -3.50 4.73 0.26
CA THR A 167 -4.63 5.60 -0.04
C THR A 167 -5.66 4.90 -0.92
N LYS A 168 -6.93 5.17 -0.68
CA LYS A 168 -8.03 4.79 -1.60
C LYS A 168 -8.03 5.61 -2.89
N GLY A 169 -7.29 6.72 -2.92
CA GLY A 169 -7.21 7.67 -4.03
C GLY A 169 -7.08 9.10 -3.55
N ALA A 170 -7.07 10.05 -4.48
CA ALA A 170 -7.12 11.47 -4.17
C ALA A 170 -8.50 11.86 -3.63
N TYR A 171 -8.58 12.89 -2.79
CA TYR A 171 -9.85 13.37 -2.25
C TYR A 171 -10.80 13.84 -3.36
N PRO A 172 -12.02 13.25 -3.50
CA PRO A 172 -12.91 13.47 -4.63
C PRO A 172 -13.91 14.61 -4.33
N GLY A 173 -13.45 15.74 -3.80
CA GLY A 173 -14.32 16.83 -3.38
C GLY A 173 -14.20 18.07 -4.26
N LYS A 174 -15.29 18.85 -4.40
CA LYS A 174 -15.34 20.11 -5.15
C LYS A 174 -14.18 21.03 -4.79
N ALA A 175 -13.92 21.21 -3.49
CA ALA A 175 -12.83 22.06 -3.02
C ALA A 175 -11.43 21.59 -3.46
N ALA A 176 -11.22 20.27 -3.63
CA ALA A 176 -9.98 19.74 -4.17
C ALA A 176 -9.86 20.04 -5.67
N GLU A 177 -10.94 19.87 -6.44
CA GLU A 177 -10.95 20.20 -7.86
C GLU A 177 -10.70 21.69 -8.11
N GLU A 178 -11.36 22.58 -7.34
CA GLU A 178 -11.17 24.04 -7.42
C GLU A 178 -9.71 24.46 -7.12
N ARG A 179 -8.98 23.69 -6.32
CA ARG A 179 -7.57 23.94 -6.00
C ARG A 179 -6.58 23.15 -6.85
N GLY A 180 -7.05 22.48 -7.91
CA GLY A 180 -6.21 21.83 -8.92
C GLY A 180 -5.73 20.44 -8.51
N GLN A 181 -6.65 19.53 -8.10
CA GLN A 181 -6.31 18.15 -7.73
C GLN A 181 -5.58 17.40 -8.84
N SER A 182 -6.13 17.45 -10.06
CA SER A 182 -5.54 16.75 -11.21
C SER A 182 -4.18 17.33 -11.59
N GLU A 183 -4.02 18.65 -11.53
CA GLU A 183 -2.75 19.33 -11.81
C GLU A 183 -1.67 18.94 -10.81
N ALA A 184 -1.98 18.94 -9.50
CA ALA A 184 -1.03 18.57 -8.46
C ALA A 184 -0.54 17.12 -8.62
N ILE A 185 -1.44 16.19 -8.97
CA ILE A 185 -1.09 14.79 -9.25
C ILE A 185 -0.23 14.69 -10.51
N ALA A 186 -0.66 15.28 -11.62
CA ALA A 186 0.05 15.21 -12.90
C ALA A 186 1.46 15.80 -12.79
N LYS A 187 1.60 16.91 -12.06
CA LYS A 187 2.91 17.52 -11.81
C LYS A 187 3.83 16.60 -11.02
N ASN A 188 3.33 15.93 -9.98
CA ASN A 188 4.11 14.95 -9.24
C ASN A 188 4.63 13.83 -10.15
N LEU A 189 3.77 13.27 -11.02
CA LEU A 189 4.20 12.21 -11.94
C LEU A 189 5.32 12.70 -12.87
N PHE A 190 5.13 13.89 -13.47
CA PHE A 190 6.09 14.47 -14.39
C PHE A 190 7.44 14.74 -13.73
N GLU A 191 7.43 15.36 -12.56
CA GLU A 191 8.65 15.73 -11.84
C GLU A 191 9.37 14.52 -11.24
N MET A 192 8.61 13.55 -10.70
CA MET A 192 9.20 12.30 -10.19
C MET A 192 9.95 11.52 -11.25
N ALA A 193 9.47 11.56 -12.51
CA ALA A 193 10.16 10.90 -13.61
C ALA A 193 11.58 11.46 -13.85
N GLY A 194 11.80 12.75 -13.58
CA GLY A 194 13.07 13.45 -13.78
C GLY A 194 13.98 13.58 -12.55
N LEU A 195 13.58 13.11 -11.37
CA LEU A 195 14.37 13.25 -10.14
C LEU A 195 15.75 12.57 -10.26
N LYS A 196 16.78 13.27 -9.81
CA LYS A 196 18.20 12.87 -9.90
C LYS A 196 18.72 12.13 -8.68
N VAL A 197 17.83 11.68 -7.82
CA VAL A 197 18.14 10.90 -6.62
C VAL A 197 17.37 9.59 -6.63
N PRO A 198 17.82 8.56 -5.89
CA PRO A 198 17.07 7.32 -5.71
C PRO A 198 15.65 7.58 -5.18
N VAL A 199 14.65 6.96 -5.82
CA VAL A 199 13.26 6.99 -5.38
C VAL A 199 12.76 5.56 -5.20
N ILE A 200 12.39 5.21 -3.98
CA ILE A 200 11.90 3.87 -3.59
C ILE A 200 10.47 4.03 -3.10
N CYS A 201 9.53 3.32 -3.72
CA CYS A 201 8.12 3.35 -3.37
C CYS A 201 7.69 2.00 -2.78
N ILE A 202 6.91 2.03 -1.70
CA ILE A 202 6.41 0.82 -1.04
C ILE A 202 4.91 0.97 -0.82
N VAL A 203 4.11 0.11 -1.47
CA VAL A 203 2.68 0.03 -1.21
C VAL A 203 2.45 -0.78 0.05
N ILE A 204 1.97 -0.13 1.11
CA ILE A 204 1.82 -0.72 2.44
C ILE A 204 0.37 -1.11 2.79
N GLY A 205 -0.59 -0.67 1.99
CA GLY A 205 -2.02 -0.96 2.14
C GLY A 205 -2.72 -0.87 0.79
N GLU A 206 -3.62 0.08 0.61
CA GLU A 206 -4.25 0.34 -0.69
C GLU A 206 -3.43 1.33 -1.51
N GLY A 207 -3.16 1.02 -2.77
CA GLY A 207 -2.59 1.94 -3.75
C GLY A 207 -3.66 2.35 -4.75
N GLY A 208 -4.49 3.34 -4.42
CA GLY A 208 -5.64 3.72 -5.22
C GLY A 208 -5.35 4.84 -6.25
N SER A 209 -5.56 4.54 -7.53
CA SER A 209 -5.69 5.52 -8.62
C SER A 209 -4.52 6.51 -8.74
N GLY A 210 -4.78 7.69 -9.29
CA GLY A 210 -3.83 8.79 -9.41
C GLY A 210 -3.29 9.28 -8.07
N GLY A 211 -4.06 9.13 -6.99
CA GLY A 211 -3.61 9.47 -5.65
C GLY A 211 -2.38 8.67 -5.21
N ALA A 212 -2.40 7.37 -5.43
CA ALA A 212 -1.26 6.50 -5.17
C ALA A 212 -0.12 6.75 -6.17
N LEU A 213 -0.45 6.92 -7.45
CA LEU A 213 0.53 7.11 -8.51
C LEU A 213 1.34 8.41 -8.34
N ALA A 214 0.75 9.46 -7.74
CA ALA A 214 1.42 10.73 -7.44
C ALA A 214 2.61 10.60 -6.47
N LEU A 215 2.76 9.46 -5.78
CA LEU A 215 3.92 9.08 -4.98
C LEU A 215 4.58 7.78 -5.49
N GLY A 216 4.12 7.23 -6.61
CA GLY A 216 4.45 5.88 -7.06
C GLY A 216 5.47 5.79 -8.20
N VAL A 217 5.98 6.91 -8.73
CA VAL A 217 6.93 6.90 -9.85
C VAL A 217 8.37 6.75 -9.34
N GLY A 218 8.72 5.55 -8.89
CA GLY A 218 10.02 5.22 -8.30
C GLY A 218 10.97 4.44 -9.21
N ASN A 219 12.24 4.44 -8.85
CA ASN A 219 13.23 3.51 -9.41
C ASN A 219 12.87 2.08 -9.02
N HIS A 220 12.58 1.86 -7.73
CA HIS A 220 12.02 0.61 -7.23
C HIS A 220 10.61 0.85 -6.69
N VAL A 221 9.71 -0.08 -6.99
CA VAL A 221 8.34 -0.11 -6.49
C VAL A 221 8.10 -1.49 -5.86
N HIS A 222 7.91 -1.53 -4.56
CA HIS A 222 7.66 -2.75 -3.81
C HIS A 222 6.26 -2.75 -3.24
N MET A 223 5.75 -3.92 -2.90
CA MET A 223 4.45 -4.06 -2.24
C MET A 223 4.54 -5.02 -1.07
N LEU A 224 3.82 -4.73 0.01
CA LEU A 224 3.54 -5.75 1.02
C LEU A 224 2.65 -6.82 0.40
N GLU A 225 2.81 -8.06 0.84
CA GLU A 225 2.18 -9.26 0.26
C GLU A 225 0.66 -9.13 0.13
N ASN A 226 -0.02 -8.54 1.11
CA ASN A 226 -1.47 -8.37 1.13
C ASN A 226 -1.90 -6.92 0.87
N SER A 227 -1.05 -6.12 0.22
CA SER A 227 -1.43 -4.82 -0.30
C SER A 227 -2.04 -4.94 -1.70
N THR A 228 -2.71 -3.88 -2.15
CA THR A 228 -3.33 -3.80 -3.48
C THR A 228 -2.91 -2.53 -4.18
N TYR A 229 -2.78 -2.58 -5.51
CA TYR A 229 -2.47 -1.39 -6.32
C TYR A 229 -3.31 -1.41 -7.58
N SER A 230 -4.16 -0.42 -7.76
CA SER A 230 -5.16 -0.40 -8.84
C SER A 230 -5.56 1.01 -9.26
N VAL A 231 -6.06 1.13 -10.49
CA VAL A 231 -6.58 2.39 -11.05
C VAL A 231 -7.92 2.80 -10.45
N ILE A 232 -8.69 1.85 -9.93
CA ILE A 232 -10.02 2.04 -9.34
C ILE A 232 -10.29 0.96 -8.29
N SER A 233 -11.14 1.25 -7.30
CA SER A 233 -11.55 0.22 -6.34
C SER A 233 -12.37 -0.89 -7.00
N PRO A 234 -12.37 -2.14 -6.46
CA PRO A 234 -13.20 -3.22 -6.98
C PRO A 234 -14.68 -2.88 -7.02
N GLU A 235 -15.19 -2.15 -6.02
CA GLU A 235 -16.57 -1.67 -5.97
C GLU A 235 -16.87 -0.69 -7.12
N GLY A 236 -15.94 0.24 -7.36
CA GLY A 236 -16.03 1.19 -8.47
C GLY A 236 -16.00 0.51 -9.83
N ALA A 237 -15.10 -0.47 -10.01
CA ALA A 237 -15.03 -1.27 -11.23
C ALA A 237 -16.31 -2.08 -11.46
N ALA A 238 -16.84 -2.72 -10.41
CA ALA A 238 -18.09 -3.47 -10.47
C ALA A 238 -19.28 -2.58 -10.85
N ALA A 239 -19.36 -1.39 -10.25
CA ALA A 239 -20.41 -0.41 -10.57
C ALA A 239 -20.36 0.05 -12.04
N ILE A 240 -19.16 0.24 -12.60
CA ILE A 240 -19.00 0.65 -14.00
C ILE A 240 -19.30 -0.52 -14.96
N LEU A 241 -18.71 -1.69 -14.71
CA LEU A 241 -18.79 -2.83 -15.64
C LEU A 241 -20.14 -3.53 -15.61
N TRP A 242 -20.72 -3.68 -14.42
CA TRP A 242 -21.96 -4.46 -14.23
C TRP A 242 -23.11 -3.65 -13.64
N LYS A 243 -22.91 -2.36 -13.39
CA LYS A 243 -23.88 -1.46 -12.73
C LYS A 243 -24.33 -1.95 -11.34
N ASP A 244 -23.48 -2.75 -10.69
CA ASP A 244 -23.74 -3.35 -9.38
C ASP A 244 -22.45 -3.43 -8.55
N ALA A 245 -22.32 -2.55 -7.55
CA ALA A 245 -21.16 -2.51 -6.66
C ALA A 245 -21.02 -3.75 -5.76
N SER A 246 -22.10 -4.52 -5.55
CA SER A 246 -22.06 -5.75 -4.76
C SER A 246 -21.21 -6.86 -5.41
N LEU A 247 -20.92 -6.73 -6.72
CA LEU A 247 -20.04 -7.62 -7.46
C LEU A 247 -18.54 -7.30 -7.30
N ALA A 248 -18.17 -6.53 -6.27
CA ALA A 248 -16.79 -6.14 -6.00
C ALA A 248 -15.82 -7.34 -5.89
N LYS A 249 -16.25 -8.45 -5.30
CA LYS A 249 -15.46 -9.69 -5.23
C LYS A 249 -15.08 -10.19 -6.63
N LYS A 250 -16.04 -10.28 -7.54
CA LYS A 250 -15.82 -10.67 -8.94
C LYS A 250 -14.90 -9.68 -9.67
N ALA A 251 -15.04 -8.38 -9.37
CA ALA A 251 -14.16 -7.35 -9.92
C ALA A 251 -12.72 -7.53 -9.44
N ALA A 252 -12.50 -7.73 -8.14
CA ALA A 252 -11.18 -7.95 -7.57
C ALA A 252 -10.45 -9.13 -8.22
N GLU A 253 -11.16 -10.24 -8.47
CA GLU A 253 -10.62 -11.43 -9.15
C GLU A 253 -10.20 -11.13 -10.60
N SER A 254 -10.94 -10.28 -11.31
CA SER A 254 -10.68 -9.97 -12.72
C SER A 254 -9.62 -8.88 -12.92
N MET A 255 -9.40 -8.00 -11.94
CA MET A 255 -8.59 -6.78 -12.09
C MET A 255 -7.08 -7.03 -11.95
N ARG A 256 -6.66 -8.17 -11.39
CA ARG A 256 -5.24 -8.49 -11.16
C ARG A 256 -4.50 -7.38 -10.40
N ILE A 257 -4.98 -7.04 -9.22
CA ILE A 257 -4.52 -5.89 -8.42
C ILE A 257 -3.66 -6.28 -7.20
N THR A 258 -3.41 -7.57 -7.02
CA THR A 258 -2.66 -8.09 -5.87
C THR A 258 -1.14 -8.03 -6.12
N ALA A 259 -0.36 -8.09 -5.04
CA ALA A 259 1.10 -8.06 -5.17
C ALA A 259 1.66 -9.19 -6.05
N PRO A 260 1.21 -10.46 -5.95
CA PRO A 260 1.62 -11.51 -6.90
C PRO A 260 1.27 -11.17 -8.35
N ASP A 261 0.05 -10.73 -8.63
CA ASP A 261 -0.36 -10.36 -9.98
C ASP A 261 0.52 -9.27 -10.60
N LEU A 262 0.79 -8.23 -9.81
CA LEU A 262 1.55 -7.07 -10.29
C LEU A 262 3.06 -7.36 -10.43
N HIS A 263 3.56 -8.27 -9.63
CA HIS A 263 4.92 -8.79 -9.78
C HIS A 263 5.06 -9.60 -11.08
N ASP A 264 4.13 -10.51 -11.35
CA ASP A 264 4.10 -11.30 -12.59
C ASP A 264 3.95 -10.43 -13.85
N LEU A 265 3.23 -9.30 -13.73
CA LEU A 265 3.08 -8.31 -14.81
C LEU A 265 4.31 -7.37 -14.94
N GLY A 266 5.30 -7.49 -14.07
CA GLY A 266 6.50 -6.64 -14.07
C GLY A 266 6.22 -5.18 -13.69
N ILE A 267 5.11 -4.90 -12.99
CA ILE A 267 4.74 -3.56 -12.53
C ILE A 267 5.48 -3.22 -11.25
N ILE A 268 5.64 -4.18 -10.35
CA ILE A 268 6.43 -4.04 -9.12
C ILE A 268 7.69 -4.89 -9.16
N ASP A 269 8.69 -4.50 -8.36
CA ASP A 269 10.01 -5.16 -8.38
C ASP A 269 10.09 -6.32 -7.39
N LYS A 270 9.56 -6.14 -6.17
CA LYS A 270 9.57 -7.20 -5.14
C LYS A 270 8.32 -7.16 -4.28
N ILE A 271 7.96 -8.34 -3.79
CA ILE A 271 6.94 -8.54 -2.77
C ILE A 271 7.65 -8.64 -1.42
N ILE A 272 7.19 -7.87 -0.44
CA ILE A 272 7.65 -7.94 0.95
C ILE A 272 6.71 -8.89 1.69
N PRO A 273 7.16 -10.07 2.14
CA PRO A 273 6.32 -11.00 2.87
C PRO A 273 5.71 -10.37 4.12
N GLU A 274 4.49 -10.73 4.43
CA GLU A 274 3.82 -10.30 5.66
C GLU A 274 3.89 -11.36 6.75
N ALA A 275 3.77 -10.91 8.00
CA ALA A 275 3.57 -11.81 9.11
C ALA A 275 2.31 -12.66 8.88
N LYS A 276 2.30 -13.92 9.36
CA LYS A 276 1.14 -14.81 9.24
C LYS A 276 -0.12 -14.12 9.77
N GLY A 277 -1.11 -13.97 8.93
CA GLY A 277 -2.34 -13.23 9.22
C GLY A 277 -2.33 -11.75 8.82
N GLY A 278 -1.24 -11.24 8.23
CA GLY A 278 -1.14 -9.87 7.76
C GLY A 278 -0.23 -8.97 8.61
N ALA A 279 0.13 -7.82 8.05
CA ALA A 279 1.06 -6.86 8.66
C ALA A 279 0.64 -6.38 10.06
N HIS A 280 -0.66 -6.34 10.35
CA HIS A 280 -1.23 -5.92 11.63
C HIS A 280 -0.98 -6.91 12.77
N LYS A 281 -0.68 -8.17 12.46
CA LYS A 281 -0.39 -9.17 13.50
C LYS A 281 0.96 -8.97 14.16
N ASN A 282 1.95 -8.44 13.43
CA ASN A 282 3.27 -8.13 13.97
C ASN A 282 3.95 -7.02 13.18
N VAL A 283 3.77 -5.78 13.63
CA VAL A 283 4.34 -4.60 12.98
C VAL A 283 5.87 -4.58 13.00
N ASP A 284 6.50 -5.14 14.02
CA ASP A 284 7.96 -5.12 14.14
C ASP A 284 8.61 -6.08 13.15
N VAL A 285 8.02 -7.27 12.95
CA VAL A 285 8.44 -8.20 11.88
C VAL A 285 8.26 -7.54 10.52
N GLN A 286 7.14 -6.87 10.30
CA GLN A 286 6.88 -6.19 9.04
C GLN A 286 7.85 -5.03 8.79
N ALA A 287 8.14 -4.22 9.79
CA ALA A 287 9.12 -3.13 9.71
C ALA A 287 10.53 -3.64 9.39
N LYS A 288 10.90 -4.82 9.94
CA LYS A 288 12.17 -5.48 9.62
C LYS A 288 12.24 -5.87 8.14
N GLY A 289 11.19 -6.48 7.58
CA GLY A 289 11.13 -6.80 6.15
C GLY A 289 11.24 -5.56 5.26
N ILE A 290 10.57 -4.47 5.64
CA ILE A 290 10.71 -3.17 4.94
C ILE A 290 12.16 -2.66 5.02
N LYS A 291 12.79 -2.76 6.19
CA LYS A 291 14.17 -2.32 6.39
C LYS A 291 15.15 -3.09 5.49
N GLU A 292 14.98 -4.39 5.36
CA GLU A 292 15.80 -5.24 4.49
C GLU A 292 15.68 -4.84 3.01
N ILE A 293 14.46 -4.66 2.52
CA ILE A 293 14.21 -4.22 1.13
C ILE A 293 14.75 -2.82 0.86
N LEU A 294 14.60 -1.88 1.80
CA LEU A 294 15.17 -0.55 1.66
C LEU A 294 16.70 -0.59 1.58
N LYS A 295 17.34 -1.44 2.39
CA LYS A 295 18.79 -1.61 2.36
C LYS A 295 19.26 -2.13 1.01
N GLU A 296 18.63 -3.18 0.48
CA GLU A 296 18.94 -3.71 -0.85
C GLU A 296 18.73 -2.64 -1.92
N SER A 297 17.58 -1.97 -1.94
CA SER A 297 17.28 -0.94 -2.93
C SER A 297 18.27 0.22 -2.90
N LEU A 298 18.69 0.65 -1.72
CA LEU A 298 19.71 1.70 -1.59
C LEU A 298 21.10 1.20 -2.06
N GLN A 299 21.45 -0.05 -1.79
CA GLN A 299 22.69 -0.63 -2.29
C GLN A 299 22.74 -0.65 -3.82
N ASP A 300 21.61 -0.94 -4.47
CA ASP A 300 21.51 -0.97 -5.93
C ASP A 300 21.52 0.43 -6.56
N LEU A 301 20.85 1.39 -5.94
CA LEU A 301 20.57 2.70 -6.55
C LEU A 301 21.58 3.78 -6.18
N MET A 302 22.20 3.75 -4.99
CA MET A 302 23.14 4.78 -4.56
C MET A 302 24.42 4.89 -5.39
N PRO A 303 24.94 3.80 -6.02
CA PRO A 303 26.08 3.90 -6.90
C PRO A 303 25.80 4.57 -8.25
N LEU A 304 24.53 4.68 -8.64
CA LEU A 304 24.13 5.22 -9.95
C LEU A 304 24.27 6.73 -10.02
N THR A 305 24.69 7.24 -11.16
CA THR A 305 24.70 8.69 -11.47
C THR A 305 23.28 9.22 -11.63
N ALA A 306 23.13 10.53 -11.66
CA ALA A 306 21.83 11.18 -11.87
C ALA A 306 21.16 10.75 -13.18
N GLU A 307 21.95 10.68 -14.26
CA GLU A 307 21.51 10.26 -15.58
C GLU A 307 21.09 8.79 -15.61
N GLU A 308 21.86 7.92 -14.96
CA GLU A 308 21.55 6.48 -14.84
C GLU A 308 20.28 6.26 -14.00
N LEU A 309 20.03 7.04 -12.95
CA LEU A 309 18.80 6.96 -12.16
C LEU A 309 17.56 7.35 -12.98
N ILE A 310 17.66 8.39 -13.81
CA ILE A 310 16.57 8.80 -14.71
C ILE A 310 16.32 7.72 -15.76
N GLU A 311 17.38 7.22 -16.42
CA GLU A 311 17.25 6.16 -17.43
C GLU A 311 16.72 4.85 -16.85
N HIS A 312 17.18 4.46 -15.66
CA HIS A 312 16.67 3.28 -14.95
C HIS A 312 15.15 3.37 -14.73
N ARG A 313 14.67 4.54 -14.29
CA ARG A 313 13.24 4.80 -14.08
C ARG A 313 12.48 4.80 -15.40
N TYR A 314 12.99 5.50 -16.42
CA TYR A 314 12.39 5.52 -17.75
C TYR A 314 12.28 4.12 -18.35
N ALA A 315 13.35 3.34 -18.34
CA ALA A 315 13.40 1.99 -18.88
C ALA A 315 12.40 1.05 -18.16
N LYS A 316 12.24 1.21 -16.82
CA LYS A 316 11.24 0.47 -16.06
C LYS A 316 9.83 0.72 -16.57
N TYR A 317 9.39 1.97 -16.62
CA TYR A 317 8.02 2.30 -17.02
C TYR A 317 7.75 2.03 -18.50
N LYS A 318 8.76 2.15 -19.35
CA LYS A 318 8.68 1.82 -20.79
C LYS A 318 8.41 0.33 -21.03
N ARG A 319 8.88 -0.56 -20.14
CA ARG A 319 8.66 -2.01 -20.26
C ARG A 319 7.26 -2.45 -19.85
N ILE A 320 6.55 -1.66 -19.05
CA ILE A 320 5.20 -2.00 -18.59
C ILE A 320 4.26 -2.03 -19.78
N GLY A 321 3.48 -3.12 -19.91
CA GLY A 321 2.56 -3.31 -21.04
C GLY A 321 3.23 -3.72 -22.34
N ALA A 322 4.43 -4.30 -22.30
CA ALA A 322 5.06 -4.92 -23.48
C ALA A 322 4.12 -5.97 -24.09
N PHE A 323 3.95 -5.90 -25.40
CA PHE A 323 3.10 -6.81 -26.15
C PHE A 323 3.87 -7.39 -27.35
N SER A 324 3.55 -8.62 -27.75
CA SER A 324 4.00 -9.21 -29.00
C SER A 324 2.84 -9.29 -29.97
N PHE A 325 3.05 -8.89 -31.22
CA PHE A 325 2.13 -9.24 -32.27
C PHE A 325 2.22 -10.74 -32.51
N LYS A 326 1.11 -11.49 -32.34
CA LYS A 326 1.02 -12.81 -32.95
C LYS A 326 1.16 -12.60 -34.45
N GLU A 327 2.13 -13.24 -35.11
CA GLU A 327 2.18 -13.29 -36.56
C GLU A 327 0.79 -13.68 -37.06
N GLN A 328 0.19 -12.86 -37.91
CA GLN A 328 -1.07 -13.19 -38.57
C GLN A 328 -0.80 -14.49 -39.32
N LEU A 329 -1.48 -15.58 -38.94
CA LEU A 329 -1.53 -16.79 -39.72
C LEU A 329 -1.88 -16.38 -41.15
N LYS A 330 -0.95 -16.57 -42.09
CA LYS A 330 -1.22 -16.34 -43.52
C LYS A 330 -2.45 -17.15 -43.85
N PRO A 331 -3.47 -16.58 -44.50
CA PRO A 331 -4.64 -17.36 -44.91
C PRO A 331 -4.12 -18.46 -45.82
N GLU A 332 -4.39 -19.73 -45.47
CA GLU A 332 -4.18 -20.87 -46.36
C GLU A 332 -4.85 -20.59 -47.69
N LYS A 333 -4.06 -20.64 -48.76
CA LYS A 333 -4.64 -20.59 -50.14
C LYS A 333 -5.59 -21.76 -50.27
N ILE A 334 -6.89 -21.48 -50.30
CA ILE A 334 -7.88 -22.39 -50.75
C ILE A 334 -7.58 -22.64 -52.24
N ASN A 335 -6.94 -23.78 -52.52
CA ASN A 335 -6.77 -24.25 -53.89
C ASN A 335 -8.17 -24.65 -54.40
N GLN A 336 -8.58 -24.01 -55.47
CA GLN A 336 -9.73 -24.40 -56.31
C GLN A 336 -9.51 -25.75 -56.97
#